data_6ecd073f626e66e83c3d08f20aba57bb
#
_entry.id   6ecd073f626e66e83c3d08f20aba57bb
#
_cell.length_a   1.000
_cell.length_b   1.000
_cell.length_c   1.000
_cell.angle_alpha   90.00
_cell.angle_beta   90.00
_cell.angle_gamma   90.00
#
_symmetry.space_group_name_H-M   'P 1'
#
loop_
_entity.id
_entity.type
_entity.pdbx_description
1 polymer ?
#
loop_
_entity_poly.entity_id
_entity_poly.type
_entity_poly.pdbx_seq_one_letter_code
_entity_poly.pdbx_strand_id
1 'polypeptide(L)'
;MVEPKYPGLVEEYVNLGACYDREGLQGVRDGLMGCMKGYKGCYQRAYRCLTAAAQIGEDVRALLLTPAVEAKMSKRARGILSREIKKGDGDAGRAVRRFLGAVTWKGALCNFETVEALCRRVYELSDPYGMAHPMLSQLAAGALAAGHDAILCPSPLYPDRLEHLLLPGLSLAFVTGTPALPWPKRPYRRIRVDAMADAELLHRSRARLKFSRKVSAALVDEAVDSLAQAKAMHDELEKLYNPHVDFGRVYETAEEIISSLTAQM
;
A
#
# COMPACT_ATOMS: atom_id res chain seq x y z
N MET A 1 -14.38 9.76 -1.37
CA MET A 1 -15.06 10.78 -0.50
C MET A 1 -15.50 10.02 0.73
N VAL A 2 -15.17 10.50 1.92
CA VAL A 2 -15.66 9.90 3.17
C VAL A 2 -17.00 10.56 3.46
N GLU A 3 -18.08 9.78 3.50
CA GLU A 3 -19.37 10.31 3.92
C GLU A 3 -19.37 10.49 5.43
N PRO A 4 -19.76 11.66 5.96
CA PRO A 4 -19.87 11.88 7.39
C PRO A 4 -20.97 10.97 7.96
N LYS A 5 -20.67 10.31 9.08
CA LYS A 5 -21.62 9.41 9.75
C LYS A 5 -22.49 10.13 10.77
N TYR A 6 -21.93 11.14 11.40
CA TYR A 6 -22.59 11.92 12.47
C TYR A 6 -22.26 13.41 12.34
N PRO A 7 -22.72 14.08 11.24
CA PRO A 7 -22.43 15.49 11.01
C PRO A 7 -23.07 16.35 12.10
N GLY A 8 -22.30 17.33 12.63
CA GLY A 8 -22.74 18.21 13.69
C GLY A 8 -22.75 17.60 15.09
N LEU A 9 -22.40 16.33 15.24
CA LEU A 9 -22.33 15.63 16.54
C LEU A 9 -20.88 15.27 16.92
N VAL A 10 -20.19 14.59 16.05
CA VAL A 10 -18.78 14.17 16.19
C VAL A 10 -17.93 14.60 15.01
N GLU A 11 -18.54 15.08 13.95
CA GLU A 11 -17.89 15.52 12.71
C GLU A 11 -18.34 16.94 12.39
N GLU A 12 -17.38 17.81 12.17
CA GLU A 12 -17.61 19.21 11.80
C GLU A 12 -17.20 19.46 10.35
N TYR A 13 -18.01 20.23 9.64
CA TYR A 13 -17.73 20.61 8.26
C TYR A 13 -16.96 21.92 8.21
N VAL A 14 -15.72 21.89 7.73
CA VAL A 14 -14.89 23.06 7.51
C VAL A 14 -14.88 23.43 6.03
N ASN A 15 -15.41 24.60 5.69
CA ASN A 15 -15.48 25.09 4.32
C ASN A 15 -14.26 25.95 3.94
N LEU A 16 -13.16 25.31 3.57
CA LEU A 16 -11.98 26.04 3.06
C LEU A 16 -12.23 26.70 1.69
N GLY A 17 -13.29 26.32 0.96
CA GLY A 17 -13.69 26.98 -0.29
C GLY A 17 -14.11 28.44 -0.11
N ALA A 18 -14.43 28.87 1.13
CA ALA A 18 -14.70 30.26 1.45
C ALA A 18 -13.44 31.17 1.48
N CYS A 19 -12.26 30.56 1.48
CA CYS A 19 -10.96 31.26 1.45
C CYS A 19 -10.47 31.56 0.04
N TYR A 20 -11.22 31.20 -1.02
CA TYR A 20 -10.83 31.50 -2.40
C TYR A 20 -11.33 32.87 -2.86
N ASP A 21 -10.46 33.62 -3.53
CA ASP A 21 -10.84 34.75 -4.38
C ASP A 21 -11.48 34.23 -5.69
N ARG A 22 -12.81 34.24 -5.74
CA ARG A 22 -13.56 33.71 -6.88
C ARG A 22 -13.37 34.55 -8.15
N GLU A 23 -13.21 35.87 -8.03
CA GLU A 23 -13.06 36.75 -9.20
C GLU A 23 -11.68 36.56 -9.79
N GLY A 24 -10.63 36.53 -8.98
CA GLY A 24 -9.27 36.24 -9.43
C GLY A 24 -9.13 34.87 -10.09
N LEU A 25 -9.77 33.85 -9.55
CA LEU A 25 -9.79 32.49 -10.13
C LEU A 25 -10.47 32.45 -11.52
N GLN A 26 -11.48 33.30 -11.79
CA GLN A 26 -12.09 33.37 -13.12
C GLN A 26 -11.07 33.88 -14.17
N GLY A 27 -10.17 34.78 -13.79
CA GLY A 27 -9.12 35.29 -14.68
C GLY A 27 -8.11 34.24 -15.15
N VAL A 28 -7.90 33.18 -14.35
CA VAL A 28 -6.93 32.07 -14.65
C VAL A 28 -7.64 30.76 -15.00
N ARG A 29 -8.95 30.78 -15.22
CA ARG A 29 -9.81 29.61 -15.42
C ARG A 29 -9.27 28.63 -16.47
N ASP A 30 -8.91 29.12 -17.65
CA ASP A 30 -8.49 28.26 -18.77
C ASP A 30 -7.18 27.53 -18.45
N GLY A 31 -6.25 28.20 -17.79
CA GLY A 31 -5.02 27.59 -17.28
C GLY A 31 -5.29 26.50 -16.26
N LEU A 32 -6.17 26.77 -15.29
CA LEU A 32 -6.61 25.80 -14.29
C LEU A 32 -7.26 24.56 -14.92
N MET A 33 -8.19 24.77 -15.85
CA MET A 33 -8.86 23.67 -16.54
C MET A 33 -7.91 22.85 -17.40
N GLY A 34 -6.95 23.52 -18.05
CA GLY A 34 -5.90 22.85 -18.83
C GLY A 34 -5.02 21.95 -17.96
N CYS A 35 -4.48 22.47 -16.87
CA CYS A 35 -3.70 21.69 -15.90
C CYS A 35 -4.49 20.52 -15.32
N MET A 36 -5.75 20.75 -14.92
CA MET A 36 -6.61 19.69 -14.37
C MET A 36 -6.88 18.57 -15.40
N LYS A 37 -7.11 18.89 -16.65
CA LYS A 37 -7.29 17.91 -17.71
C LYS A 37 -5.99 17.13 -17.96
N GLY A 38 -4.86 17.83 -17.96
CA GLY A 38 -3.54 17.25 -18.18
C GLY A 38 -3.18 16.22 -17.11
N TYR A 39 -3.21 16.60 -15.83
CA TYR A 39 -2.81 15.68 -14.76
C TYR A 39 -3.76 14.46 -14.64
N LYS A 40 -5.06 14.65 -14.87
CA LYS A 40 -6.03 13.53 -14.93
C LYS A 40 -5.67 12.54 -16.04
N GLY A 41 -5.23 13.03 -17.19
CA GLY A 41 -4.75 12.19 -18.30
C GLY A 41 -3.53 11.35 -17.90
N CYS A 42 -2.59 11.97 -17.19
CA CYS A 42 -1.41 11.28 -16.67
C CYS A 42 -1.77 10.18 -15.64
N TYR A 43 -2.68 10.47 -14.70
CA TYR A 43 -3.18 9.45 -13.76
C TYR A 43 -3.87 8.28 -14.48
N GLN A 44 -4.71 8.56 -15.47
CA GLN A 44 -5.38 7.52 -16.25
C GLN A 44 -4.38 6.61 -16.99
N ARG A 45 -3.28 7.19 -17.50
CA ARG A 45 -2.20 6.44 -18.14
C ARG A 45 -1.47 5.57 -17.11
N ALA A 46 -1.09 6.15 -15.97
CA ALA A 46 -0.45 5.42 -14.88
C ALA A 46 -1.29 4.21 -14.43
N TYR A 47 -2.57 4.40 -14.17
CA TYR A 47 -3.46 3.31 -13.75
C TYR A 47 -3.61 2.22 -14.81
N ARG A 48 -3.65 2.55 -16.09
CA ARG A 48 -3.65 1.54 -17.17
C ARG A 48 -2.39 0.70 -17.17
N CYS A 49 -1.23 1.33 -17.00
CA CYS A 49 0.04 0.63 -16.92
C CYS A 49 0.12 -0.27 -15.68
N LEU A 50 -0.30 0.22 -14.50
CA LEU A 50 -0.33 -0.58 -13.28
C LEU A 50 -1.31 -1.76 -13.38
N THR A 51 -2.48 -1.56 -14.00
CA THR A 51 -3.45 -2.63 -14.26
C THR A 51 -2.87 -3.71 -15.17
N ALA A 52 -2.20 -3.31 -16.25
CA ALA A 52 -1.55 -4.26 -17.16
C ALA A 52 -0.40 -5.03 -16.46
N ALA A 53 0.41 -4.35 -15.64
CA ALA A 53 1.45 -4.99 -14.84
C ALA A 53 0.85 -6.01 -13.85
N ALA A 54 -0.28 -5.66 -13.23
CA ALA A 54 -1.01 -6.53 -12.32
C ALA A 54 -1.54 -7.80 -13.04
N GLN A 55 -2.10 -7.66 -14.23
CA GLN A 55 -2.59 -8.80 -15.03
C GLN A 55 -1.45 -9.77 -15.38
N ILE A 56 -0.29 -9.25 -15.80
CA ILE A 56 0.89 -10.09 -16.08
C ILE A 56 1.35 -10.83 -14.82
N GLY A 57 1.32 -10.18 -13.66
CA GLY A 57 1.65 -10.82 -12.39
C GLY A 57 0.64 -11.91 -12.01
N GLU A 58 -0.64 -11.74 -12.34
CA GLU A 58 -1.67 -12.76 -12.13
C GLU A 58 -1.38 -14.04 -12.95
N ASP A 59 -1.02 -13.89 -14.21
CA ASP A 59 -0.64 -15.03 -15.06
C ASP A 59 0.57 -15.81 -14.50
N VAL A 60 1.54 -15.09 -13.91
CA VAL A 60 2.70 -15.72 -13.27
C VAL A 60 2.26 -16.50 -12.02
N ARG A 61 1.40 -15.92 -11.18
CA ARG A 61 0.88 -16.61 -10.00
C ARG A 61 0.03 -17.82 -10.35
N ALA A 62 -0.88 -17.68 -11.30
CA ALA A 62 -1.73 -18.78 -11.76
C ALA A 62 -0.91 -19.96 -12.28
N LEU A 63 0.24 -19.67 -12.91
CA LEU A 63 1.17 -20.71 -13.36
C LEU A 63 1.86 -21.42 -12.19
N LEU A 64 2.30 -20.69 -11.16
CA LEU A 64 3.21 -21.21 -10.12
C LEU A 64 2.50 -21.65 -8.85
N LEU A 65 1.36 -21.02 -8.50
CA LEU A 65 0.62 -21.27 -7.27
C LEU A 65 -0.34 -22.45 -7.44
N THR A 66 0.23 -23.65 -7.47
CA THR A 66 -0.54 -24.90 -7.57
C THR A 66 -1.06 -25.34 -6.19
N PRO A 67 -2.08 -26.22 -6.12
CA PRO A 67 -2.56 -26.78 -4.84
C PRO A 67 -1.45 -27.42 -3.98
N ALA A 68 -0.45 -28.02 -4.62
CA ALA A 68 0.71 -28.59 -3.92
C ALA A 68 1.59 -27.51 -3.27
N VAL A 69 1.75 -26.36 -3.94
CA VAL A 69 2.48 -25.20 -3.40
C VAL A 69 1.71 -24.59 -2.23
N GLU A 70 0.41 -24.40 -2.37
CA GLU A 70 -0.45 -23.90 -1.29
C GLU A 70 -0.44 -24.83 -0.06
N ALA A 71 -0.43 -26.14 -0.26
CA ALA A 71 -0.31 -27.12 0.82
C ALA A 71 1.04 -26.99 1.57
N LYS A 72 2.16 -26.77 0.85
CA LYS A 72 3.47 -26.49 1.45
C LYS A 72 3.46 -25.18 2.25
N MET A 73 2.86 -24.11 1.71
CA MET A 73 2.69 -22.82 2.38
C MET A 73 1.86 -22.95 3.64
N SER A 74 0.75 -23.67 3.57
CA SER A 74 -0.14 -23.94 4.69
C SER A 74 0.56 -24.74 5.80
N LYS A 75 1.31 -25.77 5.45
CA LYS A 75 2.14 -26.54 6.42
C LYS A 75 3.15 -25.61 7.10
N ARG A 76 3.81 -24.74 6.33
CA ARG A 76 4.79 -23.78 6.87
C ARG A 76 4.16 -22.76 7.79
N ALA A 77 3.01 -22.19 7.40
CA ALA A 77 2.25 -21.23 8.21
C ALA A 77 1.83 -21.84 9.56
N ARG A 78 1.26 -23.06 9.56
CA ARG A 78 0.90 -23.79 10.80
C ARG A 78 2.11 -23.98 11.72
N GLY A 79 3.26 -24.35 11.17
CA GLY A 79 4.48 -24.50 11.96
C GLY A 79 5.00 -23.20 12.57
N ILE A 80 4.75 -22.05 11.91
CA ILE A 80 5.08 -20.72 12.45
C ILE A 80 4.06 -20.34 13.53
N LEU A 81 2.76 -20.48 13.26
CA LEU A 81 1.70 -20.21 14.23
C LEU A 81 1.97 -20.95 15.55
N SER A 82 2.24 -22.25 15.48
CA SER A 82 2.51 -23.07 16.67
C SER A 82 3.73 -22.58 17.50
N ARG A 83 4.76 -22.03 16.84
CA ARG A 83 5.99 -21.59 17.54
C ARG A 83 5.90 -20.16 18.05
N GLU A 84 5.36 -19.25 17.24
CA GLU A 84 5.50 -17.81 17.47
C GLU A 84 4.23 -17.17 18.04
N ILE A 85 3.06 -17.79 17.81
CA ILE A 85 1.75 -17.21 18.13
C ILE A 85 1.05 -18.16 19.10
N LYS A 86 1.19 -17.88 20.39
CA LYS A 86 0.49 -18.59 21.44
C LYS A 86 -0.89 -17.94 21.64
N LYS A 87 -1.84 -18.73 22.14
CA LYS A 87 -3.16 -18.23 22.47
C LYS A 87 -3.04 -17.14 23.55
N GLY A 88 -3.68 -16.01 23.31
CA GLY A 88 -3.88 -14.95 24.31
C GLY A 88 -5.07 -15.28 25.22
N ASP A 89 -5.22 -14.48 26.27
CA ASP A 89 -6.25 -14.70 27.32
C ASP A 89 -7.59 -14.01 26.99
N GLY A 90 -7.71 -13.40 25.80
CA GLY A 90 -8.88 -12.60 25.41
C GLY A 90 -9.68 -13.17 24.25
N ASP A 91 -10.64 -12.35 23.80
CA ASP A 91 -11.44 -12.58 22.60
C ASP A 91 -10.57 -12.57 21.33
N ALA A 92 -11.18 -12.82 20.16
CA ALA A 92 -10.50 -12.73 18.88
C ALA A 92 -9.89 -11.33 18.66
N GLY A 93 -8.68 -11.30 18.14
CA GLY A 93 -7.97 -10.05 17.85
C GLY A 93 -8.66 -9.22 16.75
N ARG A 94 -8.38 -7.91 16.72
CA ARG A 94 -8.92 -6.99 15.73
C ARG A 94 -7.98 -6.84 14.55
N ALA A 95 -8.54 -6.76 13.34
CA ALA A 95 -7.80 -6.52 12.12
C ALA A 95 -7.95 -5.06 11.68
N VAL A 96 -6.83 -4.42 11.36
CA VAL A 96 -6.80 -3.08 10.74
C VAL A 96 -6.06 -3.19 9.41
N ARG A 97 -6.64 -2.63 8.32
CA ARG A 97 -5.98 -2.62 7.01
C ARG A 97 -5.25 -1.28 6.81
N ARG A 98 -3.98 -1.34 6.40
CA ARG A 98 -3.14 -0.18 6.07
C ARG A 98 -2.20 -0.52 4.92
N PHE A 99 -2.03 0.39 3.97
CA PHE A 99 -0.97 0.25 2.98
C PHE A 99 0.39 0.58 3.60
N LEU A 100 1.35 -0.30 3.41
CA LEU A 100 2.74 -0.08 3.82
C LEU A 100 3.59 0.43 2.64
N GLY A 101 3.21 0.04 1.43
CA GLY A 101 3.87 0.44 0.19
C GLY A 101 2.94 1.18 -0.76
N ALA A 102 3.54 1.84 -1.74
CA ALA A 102 2.85 2.54 -2.83
C ALA A 102 3.71 2.58 -4.08
N VAL A 103 3.08 2.76 -5.24
CA VAL A 103 3.76 3.21 -6.46
C VAL A 103 3.53 4.71 -6.56
N THR A 104 4.60 5.48 -6.59
CA THR A 104 4.58 6.94 -6.56
C THR A 104 5.40 7.51 -7.72
N TRP A 105 5.39 8.83 -7.85
CA TRP A 105 6.24 9.53 -8.80
C TRP A 105 7.76 9.37 -8.52
N LYS A 106 8.14 8.90 -7.33
CA LYS A 106 9.52 8.56 -6.94
C LYS A 106 9.86 7.08 -7.19
N GLY A 107 8.91 6.30 -7.71
CA GLY A 107 9.04 4.85 -7.87
C GLY A 107 8.17 4.08 -6.89
N ALA A 108 8.32 2.76 -6.90
CA ALA A 108 7.74 1.88 -5.90
C ALA A 108 8.49 2.05 -4.57
N LEU A 109 7.76 2.22 -3.49
CA LEU A 109 8.34 2.37 -2.15
C LEU A 109 7.57 1.53 -1.13
N CYS A 110 8.25 1.24 -0.02
CA CYS A 110 7.66 0.55 1.13
C CYS A 110 8.25 1.17 2.41
N ASN A 111 7.38 1.57 3.34
CA ASN A 111 7.76 2.19 4.60
C ASN A 111 8.24 1.14 5.61
N PHE A 112 9.37 0.52 5.34
CA PHE A 112 9.96 -0.50 6.21
C PHE A 112 10.34 0.04 7.61
N GLU A 113 10.59 1.33 7.73
CA GLU A 113 10.83 2.00 9.02
C GLU A 113 9.63 1.85 9.97
N THR A 114 8.40 1.87 9.44
CA THR A 114 7.19 1.59 10.24
C THR A 114 7.20 0.18 10.80
N VAL A 115 7.66 -0.80 10.02
CA VAL A 115 7.80 -2.19 10.50
C VAL A 115 8.80 -2.26 11.65
N GLU A 116 9.93 -1.58 11.51
CA GLU A 116 11.00 -1.54 12.52
C GLU A 116 10.55 -0.88 13.81
N ALA A 117 9.76 0.19 13.71
CA ALA A 117 9.20 0.89 14.87
C ALA A 117 8.21 0.02 15.66
N LEU A 118 7.45 -0.84 14.97
CA LEU A 118 6.38 -1.65 15.57
C LEU A 118 6.82 -3.08 15.95
N CYS A 119 7.81 -3.64 15.25
CA CYS A 119 8.14 -5.06 15.35
C CYS A 119 9.66 -5.29 15.35
N ARG A 120 10.17 -5.97 16.37
CA ARG A 120 11.62 -6.30 16.49
C ARG A 120 12.00 -7.57 15.74
N ARG A 121 11.07 -8.51 15.60
CA ARG A 121 11.30 -9.80 14.92
C ARG A 121 10.61 -9.82 13.57
N VAL A 122 11.40 -9.81 12.50
CA VAL A 122 10.88 -9.78 11.14
C VAL A 122 11.17 -11.09 10.43
N TYR A 123 10.13 -11.76 9.98
CA TYR A 123 10.20 -12.82 8.99
C TYR A 123 10.17 -12.20 7.60
N GLU A 124 11.26 -12.34 6.86
CA GLU A 124 11.30 -11.96 5.45
C GLU A 124 10.78 -13.13 4.59
N LEU A 125 9.75 -12.87 3.81
CA LEU A 125 9.26 -13.75 2.76
C LEU A 125 9.89 -13.30 1.44
N SER A 126 10.93 -13.99 0.99
CA SER A 126 11.55 -13.75 -0.32
C SER A 126 10.62 -14.29 -1.40
N ASP A 127 9.89 -13.39 -2.07
CA ASP A 127 8.81 -13.72 -3.00
C ASP A 127 8.93 -12.96 -4.33
N PRO A 128 9.78 -13.43 -5.24
CA PRO A 128 9.98 -12.79 -6.54
C PRO A 128 8.79 -12.94 -7.50
N TYR A 129 7.78 -13.74 -7.14
CA TYR A 129 6.63 -14.07 -7.99
C TYR A 129 5.28 -13.67 -7.42
N GLY A 130 5.23 -13.04 -6.25
CA GLY A 130 3.99 -12.57 -5.62
C GLY A 130 3.08 -13.68 -5.11
N MET A 131 3.64 -14.78 -4.62
CA MET A 131 2.89 -15.96 -4.16
C MET A 131 2.58 -15.97 -2.66
N ALA A 132 3.11 -15.05 -1.87
CA ALA A 132 3.08 -15.11 -0.40
C ALA A 132 1.68 -14.96 0.22
N HIS A 133 0.70 -14.40 -0.51
CA HIS A 133 -0.63 -14.10 0.01
C HIS A 133 -1.34 -15.26 0.76
N PRO A 134 -1.41 -16.51 0.25
CA PRO A 134 -2.10 -17.58 0.97
C PRO A 134 -1.46 -17.88 2.32
N MET A 135 -0.14 -17.83 2.41
CA MET A 135 0.60 -18.02 3.65
C MET A 135 0.35 -16.87 4.65
N LEU A 136 0.38 -15.61 4.18
CA LEU A 136 0.10 -14.43 4.99
C LEU A 136 -1.33 -14.41 5.50
N SER A 137 -2.30 -14.78 4.67
CA SER A 137 -3.71 -14.85 5.06
C SER A 137 -3.95 -15.90 6.16
N GLN A 138 -3.29 -17.05 6.06
CA GLN A 138 -3.38 -18.08 7.09
C GLN A 138 -2.71 -17.64 8.40
N LEU A 139 -1.56 -16.97 8.33
CA LEU A 139 -0.89 -16.41 9.50
C LEU A 139 -1.75 -15.34 10.18
N ALA A 140 -2.36 -14.46 9.39
CA ALA A 140 -3.26 -13.42 9.89
C ALA A 140 -4.50 -14.03 10.59
N ALA A 141 -5.18 -14.99 9.92
CA ALA A 141 -6.33 -15.67 10.50
C ALA A 141 -5.98 -16.40 11.81
N GLY A 142 -4.83 -17.08 11.84
CA GLY A 142 -4.35 -17.77 13.04
C GLY A 142 -4.00 -16.82 14.18
N ALA A 143 -3.40 -15.66 13.89
CA ALA A 143 -3.07 -14.65 14.90
C ALA A 143 -4.35 -14.02 15.49
N LEU A 144 -5.30 -13.66 14.65
CA LEU A 144 -6.60 -13.11 15.07
C LEU A 144 -7.38 -14.10 15.92
N ALA A 145 -7.44 -15.38 15.51
CA ALA A 145 -8.11 -16.44 16.27
C ALA A 145 -7.41 -16.73 17.61
N ALA A 146 -6.11 -16.41 17.71
CA ALA A 146 -5.36 -16.53 18.95
C ALA A 146 -5.48 -15.29 19.88
N GLY A 147 -6.28 -14.29 19.51
CA GLY A 147 -6.53 -13.08 20.32
C GLY A 147 -5.53 -11.94 20.06
N HIS A 148 -4.74 -11.97 18.99
CA HIS A 148 -3.75 -10.93 18.69
C HIS A 148 -4.25 -9.98 17.62
N ASP A 149 -4.17 -8.68 17.90
CA ASP A 149 -4.47 -7.64 16.92
C ASP A 149 -3.45 -7.66 15.77
N ALA A 150 -3.94 -7.43 14.55
CA ALA A 150 -3.15 -7.52 13.34
C ALA A 150 -3.31 -6.29 12.43
N ILE A 151 -2.19 -5.79 11.91
CA ILE A 151 -2.18 -4.82 10.82
C ILE A 151 -1.96 -5.61 9.52
N LEU A 152 -3.00 -5.63 8.70
CA LEU A 152 -3.03 -6.30 7.42
C LEU A 152 -2.58 -5.30 6.34
N CYS A 153 -1.45 -5.56 5.69
CA CYS A 153 -0.93 -4.67 4.67
C CYS A 153 -1.13 -5.28 3.28
N PRO A 154 -2.14 -4.82 2.53
CA PRO A 154 -2.37 -5.28 1.17
C PRO A 154 -1.31 -4.74 0.21
N SER A 155 -1.15 -5.43 -0.92
CA SER A 155 -0.31 -4.97 -2.00
C SER A 155 -0.95 -3.76 -2.71
N PRO A 156 -0.19 -2.72 -3.05
CA PRO A 156 -0.70 -1.59 -3.83
C PRO A 156 -1.23 -1.98 -5.21
N LEU A 157 -0.64 -3.00 -5.84
CA LEU A 157 -1.06 -3.52 -7.14
C LEU A 157 -2.24 -4.51 -7.05
N TYR A 158 -2.39 -5.16 -5.90
CA TYR A 158 -3.40 -6.19 -5.65
C TYR A 158 -4.07 -5.96 -4.30
N PRO A 159 -4.99 -4.98 -4.17
CA PRO A 159 -5.57 -4.59 -2.88
C PRO A 159 -6.27 -5.72 -2.12
N ASP A 160 -6.71 -6.76 -2.82
CA ASP A 160 -7.33 -7.94 -2.21
C ASP A 160 -6.32 -8.96 -1.67
N ARG A 161 -5.01 -8.74 -1.89
CA ARG A 161 -3.95 -9.66 -1.48
C ARG A 161 -3.06 -9.03 -0.43
N LEU A 162 -2.80 -9.78 0.63
CA LEU A 162 -1.82 -9.38 1.65
C LEU A 162 -0.40 -9.48 1.09
N GLU A 163 0.37 -8.45 1.33
CA GLU A 163 1.80 -8.37 1.04
C GLU A 163 2.64 -8.38 2.33
N HIS A 164 2.13 -7.77 3.41
CA HIS A 164 2.77 -7.82 4.71
C HIS A 164 1.73 -8.03 5.83
N LEU A 165 2.21 -8.52 6.97
CA LEU A 165 1.42 -8.73 8.18
C LEU A 165 2.25 -8.29 9.38
N LEU A 166 1.71 -7.35 10.19
CA LEU A 166 2.35 -6.90 11.42
C LEU A 166 1.48 -7.29 12.62
N LEU A 167 2.13 -7.79 13.65
CA LEU A 167 1.56 -8.18 14.93
C LEU A 167 2.29 -7.42 16.05
N PRO A 168 1.97 -6.12 16.25
CA PRO A 168 2.71 -5.27 17.17
C PRO A 168 2.74 -5.79 18.61
N GLY A 169 1.63 -6.34 19.10
CA GLY A 169 1.53 -6.93 20.43
C GLY A 169 2.49 -8.12 20.67
N LEU A 170 2.91 -8.81 19.60
CA LEU A 170 3.91 -9.87 19.63
C LEU A 170 5.31 -9.37 19.22
N SER A 171 5.43 -8.09 18.86
CA SER A 171 6.66 -7.52 18.26
C SER A 171 7.18 -8.35 17.08
N LEU A 172 6.25 -8.85 16.24
CA LEU A 172 6.49 -9.80 15.16
C LEU A 172 5.89 -9.27 13.85
N ALA A 173 6.67 -9.34 12.76
CA ALA A 173 6.18 -9.01 11.43
C ALA A 173 6.54 -10.08 10.40
N PHE A 174 5.72 -10.18 9.37
CA PHE A 174 5.96 -10.96 8.16
C PHE A 174 5.96 -9.99 6.98
N VAL A 175 7.11 -9.82 6.37
CA VAL A 175 7.35 -8.82 5.33
C VAL A 175 7.78 -9.50 4.05
N THR A 176 7.07 -9.22 2.97
CA THR A 176 7.46 -9.72 1.64
C THR A 176 8.58 -8.84 1.09
N GLY A 177 9.68 -9.49 0.75
CA GLY A 177 10.80 -8.89 0.02
C GLY A 177 10.79 -9.34 -1.43
N THR A 178 10.86 -8.40 -2.35
CA THR A 178 11.00 -8.65 -3.78
C THR A 178 12.37 -8.21 -4.29
N PRO A 179 12.81 -8.61 -5.48
CA PRO A 179 14.06 -8.11 -6.05
C PRO A 179 14.09 -6.57 -6.22
N ALA A 180 12.94 -5.93 -6.43
CA ALA A 180 12.84 -4.48 -6.56
C ALA A 180 12.79 -3.77 -5.18
N LEU A 181 12.20 -4.41 -4.19
CA LEU A 181 12.03 -3.89 -2.83
C LEU A 181 12.43 -4.96 -1.81
N PRO A 182 13.72 -5.24 -1.64
CA PRO A 182 14.20 -6.21 -0.65
C PRO A 182 14.07 -5.64 0.77
N TRP A 183 13.86 -6.51 1.76
CA TRP A 183 13.97 -6.10 3.16
C TRP A 183 15.39 -5.59 3.45
N PRO A 184 15.56 -4.36 4.01
CA PRO A 184 16.87 -3.70 4.03
C PRO A 184 17.83 -4.21 5.12
N LYS A 185 17.32 -4.97 6.11
CA LYS A 185 18.10 -5.42 7.27
C LYS A 185 18.23 -6.93 7.33
N ARG A 186 19.01 -7.43 8.27
CA ARG A 186 19.06 -8.85 8.57
C ARG A 186 17.74 -9.29 9.23
N PRO A 187 16.97 -10.19 8.59
CA PRO A 187 15.72 -10.66 9.16
C PRO A 187 15.97 -11.62 10.33
N TYR A 188 15.00 -11.72 11.24
CA TYR A 188 14.97 -12.77 12.25
C TYR A 188 14.98 -14.15 11.60
N ARG A 189 14.16 -14.34 10.57
CA ARG A 189 14.18 -15.54 9.71
C ARG A 189 13.84 -15.15 8.27
N ARG A 190 14.43 -15.87 7.32
CA ARG A 190 14.09 -15.76 5.89
C ARG A 190 13.38 -17.01 5.43
N ILE A 191 12.30 -16.83 4.69
CA ILE A 191 11.52 -17.89 4.05
C ILE A 191 11.58 -17.64 2.55
N ARG A 192 12.11 -18.57 1.82
CA ARG A 192 12.12 -18.54 0.35
C ARG A 192 10.80 -19.09 -0.17
N VAL A 193 9.92 -18.20 -0.60
CA VAL A 193 8.59 -18.57 -1.14
C VAL A 193 8.74 -19.24 -2.48
N ASP A 194 9.66 -18.77 -3.32
CA ASP A 194 10.02 -19.36 -4.62
C ASP A 194 10.48 -20.82 -4.51
N ALA A 195 11.16 -21.20 -3.43
CA ALA A 195 11.61 -22.57 -3.20
C ALA A 195 10.46 -23.56 -2.89
N MET A 196 9.23 -23.07 -2.68
CA MET A 196 8.05 -23.92 -2.50
C MET A 196 7.45 -24.35 -3.84
N ALA A 197 7.69 -23.57 -4.91
CA ALA A 197 7.24 -23.89 -6.25
C ALA A 197 7.92 -25.18 -6.79
N ASP A 198 7.33 -25.75 -7.82
CA ASP A 198 7.90 -26.89 -8.52
C ASP A 198 9.15 -26.46 -9.29
N ALA A 199 10.30 -27.09 -9.01
CA ALA A 199 11.59 -26.73 -9.59
C ALA A 199 11.63 -27.00 -11.10
N GLU A 200 10.99 -28.07 -11.58
CA GLU A 200 10.92 -28.41 -12.99
C GLU A 200 10.03 -27.41 -13.76
N LEU A 201 8.89 -27.05 -13.17
CA LEU A 201 8.01 -26.01 -13.71
C LEU A 201 8.72 -24.66 -13.80
N LEU A 202 9.44 -24.24 -12.75
CA LEU A 202 10.26 -23.03 -12.77
C LEU A 202 11.31 -23.06 -13.87
N HIS A 203 11.99 -24.19 -14.03
CA HIS A 203 13.01 -24.36 -15.07
C HIS A 203 12.41 -24.26 -16.48
N ARG A 204 11.35 -25.00 -16.76
CA ARG A 204 10.65 -24.98 -18.07
C ARG A 204 10.06 -23.60 -18.39
N SER A 205 9.58 -22.88 -17.38
CA SER A 205 8.95 -21.56 -17.54
C SER A 205 9.92 -20.39 -17.46
N ARG A 206 11.21 -20.63 -17.29
CA ARG A 206 12.22 -19.59 -17.01
C ARG A 206 12.18 -18.41 -18.00
N ALA A 207 12.07 -18.70 -19.31
CA ALA A 207 12.02 -17.67 -20.34
C ALA A 207 10.76 -16.80 -20.19
N ARG A 208 9.59 -17.43 -19.99
CA ARG A 208 8.31 -16.75 -19.77
C ARG A 208 8.34 -15.90 -18.51
N LEU A 209 8.82 -16.43 -17.38
CA LEU A 209 8.93 -15.72 -16.11
C LEU A 209 9.87 -14.51 -16.21
N LYS A 210 11.00 -14.65 -16.91
CA LYS A 210 11.92 -13.54 -17.19
C LYS A 210 11.27 -12.46 -18.05
N PHE A 211 10.54 -12.86 -19.09
CA PHE A 211 9.79 -11.93 -19.95
C PHE A 211 8.72 -11.18 -19.17
N SER A 212 7.85 -11.91 -18.45
CA SER A 212 6.77 -11.31 -17.64
C SER A 212 7.30 -10.29 -16.63
N ARG A 213 8.40 -10.63 -15.95
CA ARG A 213 9.05 -9.71 -15.00
C ARG A 213 9.57 -8.46 -15.69
N LYS A 214 10.21 -8.60 -16.87
CA LYS A 214 10.73 -7.46 -17.64
C LYS A 214 9.62 -6.53 -18.10
N VAL A 215 8.53 -7.09 -18.64
CA VAL A 215 7.39 -6.30 -19.12
C VAL A 215 6.66 -5.65 -17.97
N SER A 216 6.41 -6.36 -16.87
CA SER A 216 5.78 -5.79 -15.68
C SER A 216 6.60 -4.65 -15.07
N ALA A 217 7.94 -4.79 -15.02
CA ALA A 217 8.81 -3.70 -14.55
C ALA A 217 8.72 -2.48 -15.46
N ALA A 218 8.79 -2.66 -16.79
CA ALA A 218 8.68 -1.54 -17.74
C ALA A 218 7.31 -0.83 -17.66
N LEU A 219 6.23 -1.56 -17.40
CA LEU A 219 4.91 -0.96 -17.19
C LEU A 219 4.84 -0.17 -15.86
N VAL A 220 5.49 -0.64 -14.81
CA VAL A 220 5.58 0.10 -13.55
C VAL A 220 6.43 1.36 -13.74
N ASP A 221 7.55 1.29 -14.46
CA ASP A 221 8.40 2.43 -14.75
C ASP A 221 7.62 3.50 -15.55
N GLU A 222 6.87 3.09 -16.58
CA GLU A 222 6.00 4.00 -17.36
C GLU A 222 4.90 4.63 -16.49
N ALA A 223 4.36 3.89 -15.51
CA ALA A 223 3.39 4.44 -14.55
C ALA A 223 4.06 5.49 -13.65
N VAL A 224 5.28 5.24 -13.18
CA VAL A 224 6.07 6.19 -12.38
C VAL A 224 6.33 7.47 -13.17
N ASP A 225 6.74 7.37 -14.43
CA ASP A 225 6.98 8.52 -15.30
C ASP A 225 5.68 9.34 -15.54
N SER A 226 4.56 8.65 -15.72
CA SER A 226 3.23 9.29 -15.83
C SER A 226 2.82 9.98 -14.54
N LEU A 227 3.12 9.40 -13.36
CA LEU A 227 2.88 10.02 -12.06
C LEU A 227 3.80 11.24 -11.84
N ALA A 228 5.04 11.20 -12.31
CA ALA A 228 5.96 12.34 -12.25
C ALA A 228 5.46 13.53 -13.11
N GLN A 229 4.93 13.23 -14.30
CA GLN A 229 4.28 14.25 -15.14
C GLN A 229 3.02 14.81 -14.46
N ALA A 230 2.19 13.96 -13.85
CA ALA A 230 1.02 14.40 -13.10
C ALA A 230 1.41 15.33 -11.94
N LYS A 231 2.49 14.99 -11.20
CA LYS A 231 3.01 15.83 -10.11
C LYS A 231 3.46 17.19 -10.61
N ALA A 232 4.22 17.25 -11.71
CA ALA A 232 4.67 18.51 -12.29
C ALA A 232 3.48 19.40 -12.72
N MET A 233 2.46 18.82 -13.35
CA MET A 233 1.24 19.56 -13.70
C MET A 233 0.44 20.00 -12.47
N HIS A 234 0.46 19.24 -11.42
CA HIS A 234 -0.19 19.62 -10.15
C HIS A 234 0.56 20.78 -9.50
N ASP A 235 1.89 20.82 -9.57
CA ASP A 235 2.68 21.94 -9.07
C ASP A 235 2.40 23.25 -9.84
N GLU A 236 2.18 23.16 -11.16
CA GLU A 236 1.73 24.31 -11.94
C GLU A 236 0.29 24.74 -11.58
N LEU A 237 -0.59 23.78 -11.31
CA LEU A 237 -1.94 24.06 -10.83
C LEU A 237 -1.91 24.83 -9.50
N GLU A 238 -1.06 24.41 -8.55
CA GLU A 238 -0.90 25.10 -7.26
C GLU A 238 -0.41 26.54 -7.44
N LYS A 239 0.52 26.79 -8.37
CA LYS A 239 0.99 28.15 -8.69
C LYS A 239 -0.12 29.05 -9.20
N LEU A 240 -1.10 28.50 -9.92
CA LEU A 240 -2.26 29.25 -10.40
C LEU A 240 -3.28 29.49 -9.28
N TYR A 241 -3.46 28.55 -8.34
CA TYR A 241 -4.42 28.70 -7.25
C TYR A 241 -3.91 29.56 -6.10
N ASN A 242 -2.65 29.39 -5.68
CA ASN A 242 -2.11 29.99 -4.47
C ASN A 242 -2.23 31.53 -4.38
N PRO A 243 -2.05 32.30 -5.49
CA PRO A 243 -2.27 33.74 -5.45
C PRO A 243 -3.72 34.16 -5.14
N HIS A 244 -4.66 33.24 -5.28
CA HIS A 244 -6.11 33.45 -5.09
C HIS A 244 -6.65 32.73 -3.84
N VAL A 245 -5.77 32.42 -2.88
CA VAL A 245 -6.13 31.81 -1.59
C VAL A 245 -5.78 32.75 -0.46
N ASP A 246 -6.75 33.07 0.37
CA ASP A 246 -6.50 33.76 1.64
C ASP A 246 -5.96 32.76 2.69
N PHE A 247 -4.63 32.61 2.72
CA PHE A 247 -3.97 31.75 3.70
C PHE A 247 -4.08 32.29 5.12
N GLY A 248 -4.22 33.61 5.34
CA GLY A 248 -4.46 34.17 6.66
C GLY A 248 -5.72 33.57 7.27
N ARG A 249 -6.82 33.62 6.54
CA ARG A 249 -8.09 33.01 6.95
C ARG A 249 -8.04 31.50 7.10
N VAL A 250 -7.24 30.80 6.29
CA VAL A 250 -7.02 29.35 6.46
C VAL A 250 -6.35 29.06 7.79
N TYR A 251 -5.32 29.83 8.16
CA TYR A 251 -4.61 29.66 9.44
C TYR A 251 -5.49 30.04 10.63
N GLU A 252 -6.26 31.11 10.56
CA GLU A 252 -7.24 31.49 11.60
C GLU A 252 -8.23 30.35 11.86
N THR A 253 -8.81 29.78 10.79
CA THR A 253 -9.72 28.63 10.89
C THR A 253 -9.03 27.41 11.54
N ALA A 254 -7.77 27.15 11.21
CA ALA A 254 -7.01 26.05 11.80
C ALA A 254 -6.77 26.28 13.31
N GLU A 255 -6.43 27.50 13.73
CA GLU A 255 -6.24 27.86 15.14
C GLU A 255 -7.54 27.73 15.94
N GLU A 256 -8.69 28.16 15.39
CA GLU A 256 -10.01 27.97 16.00
C GLU A 256 -10.31 26.49 16.26
N ILE A 257 -10.06 25.62 15.25
CA ILE A 257 -10.27 24.18 15.38
C ILE A 257 -9.34 23.58 16.45
N ILE A 258 -8.05 23.92 16.44
CA ILE A 258 -7.08 23.45 17.45
C ILE A 258 -7.52 23.87 18.86
N SER A 259 -7.94 25.11 19.01
CA SER A 259 -8.42 25.65 20.30
C SER A 259 -9.66 24.92 20.79
N SER A 260 -10.61 24.63 19.91
CA SER A 260 -11.82 23.85 20.20
C SER A 260 -11.49 22.41 20.63
N LEU A 261 -10.58 21.74 19.94
CA LEU A 261 -10.16 20.38 20.27
C LEU A 261 -9.41 20.33 21.61
N THR A 262 -8.54 21.31 21.89
CA THR A 262 -7.79 21.38 23.17
C THR A 262 -8.69 21.68 24.36
N ALA A 263 -9.77 22.42 24.16
CA ALA A 263 -10.74 22.71 25.22
C ALA A 263 -11.62 21.49 25.59
N GLN A 264 -11.67 20.48 24.76
CA GLN A 264 -12.43 19.23 24.98
C GLN A 264 -11.58 18.11 25.62
N MET A 265 -10.27 18.30 25.73
CA MET A 265 -9.33 17.36 26.36
C MET A 265 -9.14 17.70 27.86
#